data_fd518cdfcb3c7339eb03abe2b5976340
#
_entry.id   fd518cdfcb3c7339eb03abe2b5976340
#
_cell.length_a   1.000
_cell.length_b   1.000
_cell.length_c   1.000
_cell.angle_alpha   90.00
_cell.angle_beta   90.00
_cell.angle_gamma   90.00
#
_symmetry.space_group_name_H-M   'P 1'
#
loop_
_entity.id
_entity.type
_entity.pdbx_description
1 polymer ?
#
loop_
_entity_poly.entity_id
_entity_poly.type
_entity_poly.pdbx_seq_one_letter_code
_entity_poly.pdbx_strand_id
1 'polypeptide(L)'
;MDKGIKKYDPHVIAETKMNAIISYREARRMFNSLTRIKDEKEKARYLHYRFLTNEKHSVEDAKAKARIDPEVTEVNSRLEEAEKLMDEMFAQLDRITTKLELMTDSNATARAEMKLGGFVT
;
A
#
# COMPACT_ATOMS: atom_id res chain seq x y z
N MET A 1 33.41 -3.82 11.04
CA MET A 1 33.37 -3.96 9.81
C MET A 1 32.59 -5.01 9.06
N ASP A 2 32.04 -6.01 9.74
CA ASP A 2 31.14 -6.97 9.10
C ASP A 2 29.79 -6.39 8.70
N LYS A 3 29.47 -5.21 9.19
CA LYS A 3 28.22 -4.54 8.86
C LYS A 3 28.03 -4.31 7.36
N GLY A 4 29.12 -4.09 6.61
CA GLY A 4 29.08 -3.94 5.18
C GLY A 4 28.73 -5.23 4.44
N ILE A 5 29.26 -6.36 4.91
CA ILE A 5 29.03 -7.68 4.34
C ILE A 5 27.59 -8.14 4.63
N LYS A 6 27.11 -7.98 5.86
CA LYS A 6 25.75 -8.31 6.26
C LYS A 6 24.70 -7.51 5.49
N LYS A 7 25.03 -6.28 5.13
CA LYS A 7 24.14 -5.40 4.36
C LYS A 7 23.77 -5.97 2.98
N TYR A 8 24.62 -6.80 2.43
CA TYR A 8 24.44 -7.40 1.10
C TYR A 8 24.16 -8.90 1.14
N ASP A 9 23.78 -9.44 2.31
CA ASP A 9 23.40 -10.84 2.45
C ASP A 9 22.12 -11.10 1.65
N PRO A 10 22.14 -12.00 0.64
CA PRO A 10 20.96 -12.30 -0.17
C PRO A 10 19.77 -12.81 0.62
N HIS A 11 20.00 -13.58 1.68
CA HIS A 11 18.93 -14.10 2.51
C HIS A 11 18.22 -13.01 3.30
N VAL A 12 18.97 -12.09 3.89
CA VAL A 12 18.41 -10.96 4.63
C VAL A 12 17.62 -10.05 3.70
N ILE A 13 18.13 -9.80 2.51
CA ILE A 13 17.47 -8.95 1.51
C ILE A 13 16.20 -9.61 0.99
N ALA A 14 16.23 -10.91 0.70
CA ALA A 14 15.05 -11.66 0.27
C ALA A 14 13.97 -11.68 1.35
N GLU A 15 14.36 -11.87 2.61
CA GLU A 15 13.44 -11.84 3.75
C GLU A 15 12.84 -10.44 3.93
N THR A 16 13.65 -9.40 3.83
CA THR A 16 13.20 -8.00 3.90
C THR A 16 12.19 -7.70 2.79
N LYS A 17 12.46 -8.16 1.57
CA LYS A 17 11.54 -7.99 0.44
C LYS A 17 10.24 -8.74 0.70
N MET A 18 10.30 -9.98 1.19
CA MET A 18 9.11 -10.76 1.50
C MET A 18 8.25 -10.08 2.56
N ASN A 19 8.86 -9.57 3.62
CA ASN A 19 8.16 -8.84 4.67
C ASN A 19 7.52 -7.55 4.14
N ALA A 20 8.18 -6.85 3.24
CA ALA A 20 7.62 -5.65 2.60
C ALA A 20 6.42 -5.99 1.72
N ILE A 21 6.47 -7.11 1.00
CA ILE A 21 5.34 -7.60 0.18
C ILE A 21 4.14 -7.93 1.08
N ILE A 22 4.37 -8.62 2.18
CA ILE A 22 3.33 -8.98 3.14
C ILE A 22 2.69 -7.73 3.73
N SER A 23 3.49 -6.77 4.17
CA SER A 23 3.02 -5.51 4.74
C SER A 23 2.19 -4.71 3.74
N TYR A 24 2.62 -4.66 2.49
CA TYR A 24 1.87 -3.99 1.42
C TYR A 24 0.53 -4.69 1.17
N ARG A 25 0.52 -6.01 1.10
CA ARG A 25 -0.72 -6.78 0.88
C ARG A 25 -1.72 -6.59 2.01
N GLU A 26 -1.26 -6.55 3.25
CA GLU A 26 -2.10 -6.30 4.41
C GLU A 26 -2.69 -4.89 4.38
N ALA A 27 -1.88 -3.89 4.07
CA ALA A 27 -2.32 -2.50 3.94
C ALA A 27 -3.36 -2.36 2.82
N ARG A 28 -3.15 -3.03 1.69
CA ARG A 28 -4.08 -3.04 0.57
C ARG A 28 -5.41 -3.71 0.92
N ARG A 29 -5.37 -4.83 1.66
CA ARG A 29 -6.60 -5.50 2.13
C ARG A 29 -7.40 -4.59 3.04
N MET A 30 -6.74 -3.90 3.96
CA MET A 30 -7.38 -2.95 4.86
C MET A 30 -8.05 -1.81 4.08
N PHE A 31 -7.33 -1.24 3.13
CA PHE A 31 -7.85 -0.20 2.25
C PHE A 31 -9.09 -0.67 1.49
N ASN A 32 -9.03 -1.85 0.88
CA ASN A 32 -10.15 -2.42 0.12
C ASN A 32 -11.36 -2.71 1.02
N SER A 33 -11.13 -3.23 2.23
CA SER A 33 -12.21 -3.48 3.20
C SER A 33 -12.88 -2.18 3.63
N LEU A 34 -12.10 -1.14 3.91
CA LEU A 34 -12.65 0.16 4.30
C LEU A 34 -13.40 0.83 3.16
N THR A 35 -12.95 0.67 1.92
CA THR A 35 -13.68 1.17 0.75
C THR A 35 -15.07 0.54 0.65
N ARG A 36 -15.14 -0.76 0.84
CA ARG A 36 -16.42 -1.48 0.83
C ARG A 36 -17.32 -1.05 1.99
N ILE A 37 -16.77 -0.91 3.19
CA ILE A 37 -17.51 -0.44 4.36
C ILE A 37 -18.06 0.96 4.14
N LYS A 38 -17.26 1.85 3.55
CA LYS A 38 -17.68 3.21 3.20
C LYS A 38 -18.88 3.17 2.25
N ASP A 39 -18.80 2.38 1.19
CA ASP A 39 -19.88 2.28 0.20
C ASP A 39 -21.16 1.74 0.83
N GLU A 40 -21.06 0.74 1.68
CA GLU A 40 -22.20 0.16 2.40
C GLU A 40 -22.82 1.18 3.36
N LYS A 41 -22.02 1.91 4.11
CA LYS A 41 -22.51 2.93 5.06
C LYS A 41 -23.13 4.12 4.34
N GLU A 42 -22.51 4.61 3.29
CA GLU A 42 -23.05 5.70 2.48
C GLU A 42 -24.41 5.31 1.91
N LYS A 43 -24.55 4.10 1.40
CA LYS A 43 -25.80 3.57 0.88
C LYS A 43 -26.87 3.43 1.97
N ALA A 44 -26.50 2.91 3.14
CA ALA A 44 -27.39 2.78 4.28
C ALA A 44 -27.88 4.15 4.77
N ARG A 45 -26.98 5.13 4.87
CA ARG A 45 -27.34 6.50 5.28
C ARG A 45 -28.19 7.19 4.22
N TYR A 46 -27.91 6.96 2.94
CA TYR A 46 -28.76 7.44 1.86
C TYR A 46 -30.21 6.96 2.02
N LEU A 47 -30.40 5.66 2.25
CA LEU A 47 -31.72 5.07 2.46
C LEU A 47 -32.39 5.65 3.70
N HIS A 48 -31.63 5.88 4.76
CA HIS A 48 -32.14 6.52 5.98
C HIS A 48 -32.69 7.92 5.70
N TYR A 49 -31.90 8.78 5.04
CA TYR A 49 -32.34 10.14 4.72
C TYR A 49 -33.45 10.17 3.69
N ARG A 50 -33.48 9.24 2.77
CA ARG A 50 -34.49 9.21 1.71
C ARG A 50 -35.84 8.72 2.20
N PHE A 51 -35.87 7.71 3.09
CA PHE A 51 -37.09 6.98 3.42
C PHE A 51 -37.44 6.92 4.90
N LEU A 52 -36.48 7.06 5.80
CA LEU A 52 -36.69 6.80 7.23
C LEU A 52 -36.78 8.05 8.10
N THR A 53 -36.51 9.24 7.57
CA THR A 53 -36.67 10.49 8.31
C THR A 53 -38.09 11.05 8.10
N ASN A 54 -38.55 11.86 9.05
CA ASN A 54 -39.83 12.54 8.94
C ASN A 54 -39.84 13.64 7.86
N GLU A 55 -38.67 14.11 7.47
CA GLU A 55 -38.51 15.10 6.42
C GLU A 55 -38.39 14.42 5.06
N LYS A 56 -39.05 14.98 4.05
CA LYS A 56 -38.90 14.49 2.70
C LYS A 56 -37.66 15.11 2.06
N HIS A 57 -36.71 14.26 1.73
CA HIS A 57 -35.52 14.66 1.01
C HIS A 57 -35.58 14.16 -0.43
N SER A 58 -35.18 14.99 -1.37
CA SER A 58 -34.97 14.56 -2.75
C SER A 58 -33.82 13.54 -2.82
N VAL A 59 -33.72 12.84 -3.94
CA VAL A 59 -32.62 11.89 -4.17
C VAL A 59 -31.26 12.57 -4.00
N GLU A 60 -31.09 13.76 -4.61
CA GLU A 60 -29.83 14.50 -4.53
C GLU A 60 -29.54 15.02 -3.13
N ASP A 61 -30.57 15.49 -2.43
CA ASP A 61 -30.43 15.98 -1.06
C ASP A 61 -30.07 14.83 -0.11
N ALA A 62 -30.72 13.68 -0.24
CA ALA A 62 -30.41 12.49 0.53
C ALA A 62 -28.97 11.99 0.28
N LYS A 63 -28.50 12.02 -0.97
CA LYS A 63 -27.11 11.69 -1.33
C LYS A 63 -26.14 12.64 -0.69
N ALA A 64 -26.41 13.95 -0.77
CA ALA A 64 -25.55 14.98 -0.17
C ALA A 64 -25.46 14.79 1.35
N LYS A 65 -26.54 14.53 2.02
CA LYS A 65 -26.57 14.30 3.47
C LYS A 65 -25.86 13.01 3.86
N ALA A 66 -25.99 11.97 3.06
CA ALA A 66 -25.26 10.71 3.31
C ALA A 66 -23.76 10.91 3.24
N ARG A 67 -23.26 11.70 2.30
CA ARG A 67 -21.83 11.96 2.14
C ARG A 67 -21.21 12.67 3.33
N ILE A 68 -21.95 13.56 3.98
CA ILE A 68 -21.48 14.33 5.15
C ILE A 68 -21.92 13.73 6.48
N ASP A 69 -22.61 12.61 6.45
CA ASP A 69 -23.04 11.91 7.68
C ASP A 69 -21.81 11.54 8.52
N PRO A 70 -21.88 11.74 9.86
CA PRO A 70 -20.74 11.41 10.74
C PRO A 70 -20.24 9.98 10.62
N GLU A 71 -21.11 9.00 10.39
CA GLU A 71 -20.70 7.60 10.19
C GLU A 71 -19.88 7.41 8.92
N VAL A 72 -20.23 8.14 7.86
CA VAL A 72 -19.50 8.08 6.60
C VAL A 72 -18.19 8.87 6.69
N THR A 73 -18.20 10.04 7.31
CA THR A 73 -16.98 10.85 7.47
C THR A 73 -15.96 10.18 8.35
N GLU A 74 -16.38 9.43 9.36
CA GLU A 74 -15.47 8.64 10.19
C GLU A 74 -14.75 7.57 9.37
N VAL A 75 -15.50 6.83 8.56
CA VAL A 75 -14.91 5.81 7.68
C VAL A 75 -14.00 6.45 6.64
N ASN A 76 -14.35 7.61 6.11
CA ASN A 76 -13.49 8.35 5.18
C ASN A 76 -12.15 8.72 5.81
N SER A 77 -12.13 9.14 7.08
CA SER A 77 -10.88 9.44 7.79
C SER A 77 -10.00 8.20 7.91
N ARG A 78 -10.59 7.06 8.26
CA ARG A 78 -9.87 5.78 8.32
C ARG A 78 -9.37 5.35 6.95
N LEU A 79 -10.14 5.60 5.92
CA LEU A 79 -9.78 5.27 4.54
C LEU A 79 -8.58 6.09 4.09
N GLU A 80 -8.54 7.38 4.42
CA GLU A 80 -7.39 8.25 4.11
C GLU A 80 -6.12 7.76 4.81
N GLU A 81 -6.21 7.37 6.08
CA GLU A 81 -5.08 6.80 6.82
C GLU A 81 -4.61 5.48 6.22
N ALA A 82 -5.55 4.62 5.83
CA ALA A 82 -5.24 3.35 5.20
C ALA A 82 -4.58 3.55 3.82
N GLU A 83 -5.01 4.55 3.06
CA GLU A 83 -4.40 4.91 1.79
C GLU A 83 -2.95 5.37 1.97
N LYS A 84 -2.71 6.24 2.95
CA LYS A 84 -1.36 6.68 3.28
C LYS A 84 -0.45 5.52 3.66
N LEU A 85 -0.96 4.60 4.48
CA LEU A 85 -0.20 3.42 4.89
C LEU A 85 0.12 2.53 3.70
N MET A 86 -0.85 2.31 2.82
CA MET A 86 -0.67 1.52 1.60
C MET A 86 0.40 2.15 0.70
N ASP A 87 0.35 3.47 0.52
CA ASP A 87 1.33 4.21 -0.29
C ASP A 87 2.73 4.14 0.33
N GLU A 88 2.85 4.25 1.66
CA GLU A 88 4.12 4.09 2.37
C GLU A 88 4.70 2.69 2.20
N MET A 89 3.85 1.66 2.32
CA MET A 89 4.29 0.27 2.13
C MET A 89 4.71 0.00 0.70
N PHE A 90 3.99 0.57 -0.26
CA PHE A 90 4.36 0.50 -1.68
C PHE A 90 5.72 1.16 -1.93
N ALA A 91 5.93 2.36 -1.38
CA ALA A 91 7.19 3.07 -1.53
C ALA A 91 8.38 2.29 -0.93
N GLN A 92 8.17 1.64 0.22
CA GLN A 92 9.19 0.79 0.83
C GLN A 92 9.51 -0.42 -0.06
N LEU A 93 8.47 -1.08 -0.58
CA LEU A 93 8.64 -2.22 -1.49
C LEU A 93 9.39 -1.82 -2.75
N ASP A 94 9.04 -0.67 -3.32
CA ASP A 94 9.70 -0.14 -4.51
C ASP A 94 11.19 0.15 -4.25
N ARG A 95 11.53 0.78 -3.13
CA ARG A 95 12.91 1.04 -2.73
C ARG A 95 13.71 -0.25 -2.56
N ILE A 96 13.12 -1.25 -1.91
CA ILE A 96 13.77 -2.55 -1.70
C ILE A 96 13.99 -3.27 -3.04
N THR A 97 13.00 -3.25 -3.93
CA THR A 97 13.09 -3.84 -5.26
C THR A 97 14.17 -3.17 -6.10
N THR A 98 14.21 -1.84 -6.10
CA THR A 98 15.23 -1.07 -6.80
C THR A 98 16.63 -1.39 -6.27
N LYS A 99 16.78 -1.47 -4.96
CA LYS A 99 18.05 -1.82 -4.32
C LYS A 99 18.51 -3.22 -4.73
N LEU A 100 17.58 -4.20 -4.80
CA LEU A 100 17.88 -5.55 -5.26
C LEU A 100 18.35 -5.58 -6.72
N GLU A 101 17.69 -4.83 -7.59
CA GLU A 101 18.05 -4.71 -8.99
C GLU A 101 19.47 -4.13 -9.14
N LEU A 102 19.76 -3.06 -8.41
CA LEU A 102 21.11 -2.45 -8.41
C LEU A 102 22.19 -3.42 -7.92
N MET A 103 21.88 -4.21 -6.91
CA MET A 103 22.80 -5.23 -6.41
C MET A 103 23.04 -6.34 -7.44
N THR A 104 22.00 -6.78 -8.10
CA THR A 104 22.08 -7.79 -9.16
C THR A 104 22.94 -7.29 -10.33
N ASP A 105 22.72 -6.06 -10.75
CA ASP A 105 23.51 -5.42 -11.81
C ASP A 105 24.98 -5.26 -11.41
N SER A 106 25.25 -4.83 -10.19
CA SER A 106 26.58 -4.71 -9.64
C SER A 106 27.29 -6.07 -9.61
N ASN A 107 26.63 -7.12 -9.18
CA ASN A 107 27.17 -8.47 -9.15
C ASN A 107 27.45 -9.01 -10.57
N ALA A 108 26.56 -8.74 -11.52
CA ALA A 108 26.76 -9.12 -12.92
C ALA A 108 27.99 -8.42 -13.52
N THR A 109 28.16 -7.13 -13.24
CA THR A 109 29.32 -6.35 -13.68
C THR A 109 30.62 -6.90 -13.07
N ALA A 110 30.62 -7.19 -11.78
CA ALA A 110 31.77 -7.78 -11.09
C ALA A 110 32.16 -9.12 -11.69
N ARG A 111 31.20 -9.98 -12.00
CA ARG A 111 31.45 -11.27 -12.65
C ARG A 111 32.06 -11.10 -14.04
N ALA A 112 31.56 -10.14 -14.83
CA ALA A 112 32.08 -9.85 -16.15
C ALA A 112 33.51 -9.35 -16.08
N GLU A 113 33.84 -8.46 -15.15
CA GLU A 113 35.18 -7.98 -14.90
C GLU A 113 36.15 -9.10 -14.48
N MET A 114 35.70 -10.00 -13.63
CA MET A 114 36.49 -11.17 -13.24
C MET A 114 36.80 -12.09 -14.41
N LYS A 115 35.85 -12.33 -15.31
CA LYS A 115 36.04 -13.12 -16.52
C LYS A 115 37.06 -12.47 -17.46
N LEU A 116 36.92 -11.18 -17.66
CA LEU A 116 37.86 -10.42 -18.47
C LEU A 116 39.27 -10.46 -17.90
N GLY A 117 39.40 -10.28 -16.58
CA GLY A 117 40.66 -10.39 -15.87
C GLY A 117 41.32 -11.76 -16.02
N GLY A 118 40.50 -12.83 -16.01
CA GLY A 118 40.94 -14.19 -16.22
C GLY A 118 41.53 -14.46 -17.62
N PHE A 119 41.03 -13.75 -18.63
CA PHE A 119 41.57 -13.86 -19.99
C PHE A 119 42.83 -13.08 -20.23
N VAL A 120 43.10 -12.05 -19.45
CA VAL A 120 44.29 -11.18 -19.58
C VAL A 120 45.51 -11.80 -18.92
N THR A 121 45.33 -12.66 -17.94
CA THR A 121 46.45 -13.35 -17.28
C THR A 121 46.85 -14.59 -18.02
#